data_f4df1f5f9cccdbfb9f33e0e3400e0243
#
_entry.id   f4df1f5f9cccdbfb9f33e0e3400e0243
#
_cell.length_a   1.000
_cell.length_b   1.000
_cell.length_c   1.000
_cell.angle_alpha   90.00
_cell.angle_beta   90.00
_cell.angle_gamma   90.00
#
_symmetry.space_group_name_H-M   'P 1'
#
loop_
_entity.id
_entity.type
_entity.pdbx_description
1 polymer ?
#
loop_
_entity_poly.entity_id
_entity_poly.type
_entity_poly.pdbx_seq_one_letter_code
_entity_poly.pdbx_strand_id
1 'polypeptide(L)'
;MSPGKGEDGIKGAVKSALALGQTRIGVDRLFRFLNRDKLLVLMYHGVTEQEHDPPVWTQLPVALFRDQMAFLRDHYRVLSLEECLAAHNRGGRLPERSALITFDDGFKNNLSVAFPVLQAFGLPATIFLTTDFIGTRDILWFDELLLLILEGARRGVALKLRGPGASESYRAGALWEAYLSCLEAVKRGGADERGLFLHELRRLVPLEKERWLADFGPMSWQDVRHMERSGLISFGVHTATHRILTELKSEELADELAEPRKKLARELEREPHSFCFPNGRPGVDFSTEHQEFLRGCGYHFAFSTEDRLFDWQGGDRLGISRIAAGNDGTSEPHLFRLRTSGAFDFLALLRELIS
;
A
#
# COMPACT_ATOMS: atom_id res chain seq x y z
N MET A 1 7.17 33.99 13.17
CA MET A 1 7.67 32.79 13.87
C MET A 1 6.57 31.75 13.78
N SER A 2 6.78 30.67 13.01
CA SER A 2 5.75 29.65 12.69
C SER A 2 5.78 28.55 13.76
N PRO A 3 4.65 28.28 14.46
CA PRO A 3 4.62 27.26 15.53
C PRO A 3 4.41 25.81 15.05
N GLY A 4 4.34 25.50 13.76
CA GLY A 4 3.97 24.15 13.26
C GLY A 4 5.13 23.19 12.91
N LYS A 5 6.23 23.69 12.37
CA LYS A 5 7.37 22.82 11.99
C LYS A 5 8.20 22.28 13.16
N GLY A 6 8.09 22.88 14.35
CA GLY A 6 8.85 22.45 15.52
C GLY A 6 8.24 21.26 16.27
N GLU A 7 6.93 21.21 16.41
CA GLU A 7 6.27 20.16 17.23
C GLU A 7 6.23 18.79 16.56
N ASP A 8 5.93 18.73 15.27
CA ASP A 8 5.89 17.44 14.54
C ASP A 8 7.30 16.90 14.30
N GLY A 9 8.27 17.77 14.05
CA GLY A 9 9.68 17.40 14.00
C GLY A 9 10.21 16.88 15.34
N ILE A 10 9.80 17.50 16.46
CA ILE A 10 10.18 17.05 17.81
C ILE A 10 9.49 15.71 18.15
N LYS A 11 8.21 15.55 17.85
CA LYS A 11 7.48 14.28 18.06
C LYS A 11 8.07 13.13 17.23
N GLY A 12 8.43 13.41 15.97
CA GLY A 12 9.13 12.46 15.09
C GLY A 12 10.50 12.07 15.67
N ALA A 13 11.32 13.02 16.04
CA ALA A 13 12.63 12.80 16.64
C ALA A 13 12.56 12.01 17.96
N VAL A 14 11.57 12.29 18.80
CA VAL A 14 11.33 11.53 20.04
C VAL A 14 10.91 10.10 19.75
N LYS A 15 10.00 9.88 18.78
CA LYS A 15 9.61 8.52 18.35
C LYS A 15 10.81 7.72 17.83
N SER A 16 11.64 8.32 16.98
CA SER A 16 12.84 7.67 16.43
C SER A 16 13.88 7.38 17.54
N ALA A 17 14.08 8.30 18.49
CA ALA A 17 14.99 8.07 19.61
C ALA A 17 14.51 6.95 20.55
N LEU A 18 13.21 6.88 20.84
CA LEU A 18 12.60 5.80 21.61
C LEU A 18 12.76 4.46 20.87
N ALA A 19 12.47 4.42 19.58
CA ALA A 19 12.61 3.23 18.75
C ALA A 19 14.07 2.74 18.69
N LEU A 20 15.03 3.66 18.56
CA LEU A 20 16.46 3.35 18.64
C LEU A 20 16.83 2.75 20.01
N GLY A 21 16.36 3.31 21.12
CA GLY A 21 16.56 2.78 22.46
C GLY A 21 16.01 1.35 22.59
N GLN A 22 14.78 1.13 22.17
CA GLN A 22 14.12 -0.18 22.22
C GLN A 22 14.82 -1.23 21.35
N THR A 23 15.27 -0.88 20.15
CA THR A 23 16.00 -1.81 19.27
C THR A 23 17.40 -2.10 19.81
N ARG A 24 18.08 -1.16 20.46
CA ARG A 24 19.38 -1.39 21.11
C ARG A 24 19.32 -2.40 22.23
N ILE A 25 18.24 -2.42 23.02
CA ILE A 25 18.03 -3.41 24.09
C ILE A 25 17.39 -4.71 23.57
N GLY A 26 17.13 -4.82 22.26
CA GLY A 26 16.69 -6.05 21.61
C GLY A 26 15.19 -6.34 21.69
N VAL A 27 14.33 -5.33 21.90
CA VAL A 27 12.85 -5.48 21.93
C VAL A 27 12.36 -6.08 20.62
N ASP A 28 12.84 -5.61 19.46
CA ASP A 28 12.50 -6.15 18.15
C ASP A 28 12.87 -7.62 17.99
N ARG A 29 14.01 -8.05 18.56
CA ARG A 29 14.46 -9.46 18.54
C ARG A 29 13.57 -10.35 19.39
N LEU A 30 13.21 -9.88 20.59
CA LEU A 30 12.30 -10.60 21.47
C LEU A 30 10.94 -10.81 20.83
N PHE A 31 10.31 -9.75 20.31
CA PHE A 31 8.99 -9.85 19.67
C PHE A 31 9.04 -10.68 18.38
N ARG A 32 10.07 -10.57 17.56
CA ARG A 32 10.27 -11.43 16.39
C ARG A 32 10.40 -12.92 16.77
N PHE A 33 10.99 -13.22 17.93
CA PHE A 33 11.03 -14.59 18.44
C PHE A 33 9.67 -15.05 18.94
N LEU A 34 8.94 -14.24 19.71
CA LEU A 34 7.61 -14.56 20.22
C LEU A 34 6.58 -14.74 19.09
N ASN A 35 6.72 -13.96 18.02
CA ASN A 35 5.81 -13.98 16.87
C ASN A 35 6.35 -14.80 15.68
N ARG A 36 7.35 -15.68 15.88
CA ARG A 36 7.99 -16.40 14.78
C ARG A 36 7.06 -17.29 13.95
N ASP A 37 5.93 -17.71 14.52
CA ASP A 37 4.92 -18.54 13.85
C ASP A 37 3.88 -17.71 13.08
N LYS A 38 3.90 -16.38 13.21
CA LYS A 38 3.05 -15.47 12.47
C LYS A 38 3.65 -15.08 11.13
N LEU A 39 2.81 -14.76 10.17
CA LEU A 39 3.21 -14.26 8.87
C LEU A 39 3.31 -12.72 8.91
N LEU A 40 4.49 -12.19 8.56
CA LEU A 40 4.67 -10.78 8.24
C LEU A 40 4.26 -10.54 6.78
N VAL A 41 3.32 -9.66 6.53
CA VAL A 41 3.02 -9.20 5.18
C VAL A 41 3.28 -7.70 5.09
N LEU A 42 4.15 -7.29 4.19
CA LEU A 42 4.49 -5.88 3.97
C LEU A 42 3.72 -5.34 2.77
N MET A 43 3.17 -4.13 2.93
CA MET A 43 2.43 -3.40 1.90
C MET A 43 3.24 -2.20 1.46
N TYR A 44 3.70 -2.22 0.22
CA TYR A 44 4.31 -1.11 -0.50
C TYR A 44 3.38 -0.63 -1.63
N HIS A 45 3.70 0.50 -2.23
CA HIS A 45 3.08 0.99 -3.45
C HIS A 45 4.18 1.28 -4.50
N GLY A 46 4.69 2.50 -4.56
CA GLY A 46 5.80 2.87 -5.42
C GLY A 46 7.13 2.95 -4.68
N VAL A 47 8.22 2.82 -5.43
CA VAL A 47 9.59 3.07 -4.97
C VAL A 47 10.24 4.05 -5.93
N THR A 48 10.81 5.15 -5.42
CA THR A 48 11.38 6.22 -6.23
C THR A 48 12.89 6.36 -6.03
N GLU A 49 13.59 6.78 -7.09
CA GLU A 49 15.04 7.05 -7.02
C GLU A 49 15.34 8.23 -6.08
N GLN A 50 14.46 9.23 -6.06
CA GLN A 50 14.58 10.42 -5.23
C GLN A 50 13.33 10.62 -4.41
N GLU A 51 13.49 11.18 -3.22
CA GLU A 51 12.38 11.55 -2.38
C GLU A 51 11.64 12.76 -2.96
N HIS A 52 10.31 12.71 -2.93
CA HIS A 52 9.47 13.87 -3.27
C HIS A 52 9.51 14.92 -2.16
N ASP A 53 9.37 16.18 -2.53
CA ASP A 53 9.20 17.31 -1.59
C ASP A 53 7.86 18.02 -1.85
N PRO A 54 6.89 17.91 -0.95
CA PRO A 54 6.89 17.12 0.30
C PRO A 54 6.91 15.61 0.08
N PRO A 55 7.34 14.81 1.09
CA PRO A 55 7.30 13.34 1.00
C PRO A 55 5.90 12.83 0.69
N VAL A 56 5.81 11.86 -0.22
CA VAL A 56 4.55 11.21 -0.62
C VAL A 56 4.48 9.82 0.00
N TRP A 57 3.42 9.54 0.74
CA TRP A 57 3.29 8.29 1.49
C TRP A 57 3.40 7.04 0.62
N THR A 58 2.78 7.05 -0.57
CA THR A 58 2.80 5.92 -1.51
C THR A 58 4.12 5.73 -2.24
N GLN A 59 5.10 6.66 -2.09
CA GLN A 59 6.35 6.67 -2.84
C GLN A 59 7.54 6.59 -1.89
N LEU A 60 8.05 5.37 -1.66
CA LEU A 60 9.17 5.13 -0.75
C LEU A 60 10.52 5.38 -1.45
N PRO A 61 11.45 6.16 -0.87
CA PRO A 61 12.79 6.30 -1.43
C PRO A 61 13.53 4.96 -1.52
N VAL A 62 14.20 4.71 -2.64
CA VAL A 62 14.92 3.45 -2.92
C VAL A 62 15.98 3.12 -1.88
N ALA A 63 16.60 4.11 -1.26
CA ALA A 63 17.57 3.89 -0.18
C ALA A 63 16.92 3.18 1.02
N LEU A 64 15.76 3.67 1.49
CA LEU A 64 15.00 3.04 2.57
C LEU A 64 14.49 1.64 2.16
N PHE A 65 13.99 1.51 0.94
CA PHE A 65 13.54 0.23 0.42
C PHE A 65 14.67 -0.80 0.40
N ARG A 66 15.87 -0.41 -0.03
CA ARG A 66 17.07 -1.28 -0.05
C ARG A 66 17.47 -1.73 1.35
N ASP A 67 17.47 -0.82 2.33
CA ASP A 67 17.75 -1.14 3.74
C ASP A 67 16.73 -2.12 4.32
N GLN A 68 15.45 -1.95 3.97
CA GLN A 68 14.38 -2.85 4.38
C GLN A 68 14.54 -4.25 3.73
N MET A 69 14.89 -4.32 2.45
CA MET A 69 15.15 -5.60 1.77
C MET A 69 16.36 -6.34 2.38
N ALA A 70 17.42 -5.62 2.71
CA ALA A 70 18.57 -6.19 3.43
C ALA A 70 18.14 -6.76 4.78
N PHE A 71 17.35 -6.01 5.55
CA PHE A 71 16.84 -6.46 6.84
C PHE A 71 15.94 -7.71 6.72
N LEU A 72 15.04 -7.75 5.73
CA LEU A 72 14.16 -8.90 5.49
C LEU A 72 14.97 -10.15 5.12
N ARG A 73 15.92 -10.03 4.21
CA ARG A 73 16.80 -11.14 3.82
C ARG A 73 17.55 -11.74 5.03
N ASP A 74 18.02 -10.88 5.95
CA ASP A 74 18.86 -11.31 7.06
C ASP A 74 18.04 -11.86 8.25
N HIS A 75 16.75 -11.54 8.33
CA HIS A 75 15.97 -11.82 9.53
C HIS A 75 14.68 -12.61 9.31
N TYR A 76 14.20 -12.72 8.06
CA TYR A 76 12.96 -13.40 7.70
C TYR A 76 13.19 -14.39 6.56
N ARG A 77 12.31 -15.36 6.46
CA ARG A 77 12.17 -16.18 5.27
C ARG A 77 11.11 -15.55 4.38
N VAL A 78 11.55 -14.78 3.38
CA VAL A 78 10.65 -14.19 2.42
C VAL A 78 10.17 -15.29 1.47
N LEU A 79 8.85 -15.48 1.41
CA LEU A 79 8.18 -16.50 0.61
C LEU A 79 7.56 -15.86 -0.64
N SER A 80 7.43 -16.64 -1.69
CA SER A 80 6.53 -16.33 -2.79
C SER A 80 5.08 -16.63 -2.41
N LEU A 81 4.13 -16.04 -3.14
CA LEU A 81 2.72 -16.33 -2.94
C LEU A 81 2.39 -17.79 -3.28
N GLU A 82 3.10 -18.39 -4.23
CA GLU A 82 2.97 -19.79 -4.63
C GLU A 82 3.39 -20.74 -3.50
N GLU A 83 4.45 -20.42 -2.75
CA GLU A 83 4.85 -21.19 -1.56
C GLU A 83 3.76 -21.14 -0.49
N CYS A 84 3.14 -19.96 -0.28
CA CYS A 84 2.00 -19.81 0.62
C CYS A 84 0.77 -20.62 0.14
N LEU A 85 0.47 -20.56 -1.15
CA LEU A 85 -0.62 -21.34 -1.75
C LEU A 85 -0.37 -22.85 -1.62
N ALA A 86 0.85 -23.29 -1.87
CA ALA A 86 1.24 -24.69 -1.70
C ALA A 86 1.14 -25.15 -0.24
N ALA A 87 1.48 -24.31 0.73
CA ALA A 87 1.30 -24.59 2.15
C ALA A 87 -0.19 -24.65 2.52
N HIS A 88 -0.99 -23.71 2.03
CA HIS A 88 -2.44 -23.68 2.23
C HIS A 88 -3.12 -24.96 1.72
N ASN A 89 -2.82 -25.35 0.48
CA ASN A 89 -3.44 -26.54 -0.15
C ASN A 89 -3.09 -27.85 0.58
N ARG A 90 -1.95 -27.90 1.28
CA ARG A 90 -1.56 -29.04 2.12
C ARG A 90 -2.07 -28.96 3.55
N GLY A 91 -2.80 -27.89 3.93
CA GLY A 91 -3.17 -27.63 5.33
C GLY A 91 -1.96 -27.44 6.24
N GLY A 92 -0.82 -27.02 5.67
CA GLY A 92 0.46 -26.96 6.35
C GLY A 92 0.73 -25.62 7.05
N ARG A 93 1.76 -25.66 7.91
CA ARG A 93 2.32 -24.44 8.52
C ARG A 93 3.30 -23.78 7.56
N LEU A 94 3.46 -22.46 7.70
CA LEU A 94 4.58 -21.76 7.09
C LEU A 94 5.85 -21.98 7.94
N PRO A 95 7.03 -21.83 7.34
CA PRO A 95 8.28 -21.77 8.10
C PRO A 95 8.27 -20.65 9.14
N GLU A 96 9.06 -20.81 10.21
CA GLU A 96 9.22 -19.73 11.19
C GLU A 96 9.75 -18.45 10.53
N ARG A 97 9.28 -17.30 11.03
CA ARG A 97 9.67 -15.97 10.53
C ARG A 97 9.40 -15.79 9.04
N SER A 98 8.28 -16.33 8.56
CA SER A 98 7.84 -16.12 7.18
C SER A 98 7.42 -14.67 6.94
N ALA A 99 7.77 -14.15 5.76
CA ALA A 99 7.36 -12.84 5.30
C ALA A 99 6.89 -12.88 3.85
N LEU A 100 5.95 -12.00 3.49
CA LEU A 100 5.55 -11.67 2.12
C LEU A 100 5.82 -10.19 1.84
N ILE A 101 6.31 -9.89 0.66
CA ILE A 101 6.47 -8.53 0.15
C ILE A 101 5.35 -8.31 -0.86
N THR A 102 4.50 -7.29 -0.63
CA THR A 102 3.41 -6.95 -1.54
C THR A 102 3.49 -5.50 -1.98
N PHE A 103 3.06 -5.24 -3.21
CA PHE A 103 2.89 -3.91 -3.79
C PHE A 103 1.47 -3.76 -4.29
N ASP A 104 0.91 -2.57 -4.17
CA ASP A 104 -0.42 -2.25 -4.67
C ASP A 104 -0.33 -1.37 -5.93
N ASP A 105 -1.44 -1.26 -6.67
CA ASP A 105 -1.70 -0.42 -7.83
C ASP A 105 -1.02 -0.82 -9.14
N GLY A 106 0.23 -1.25 -9.12
CA GLY A 106 0.98 -1.61 -10.33
C GLY A 106 1.68 -0.43 -10.99
N PHE A 107 2.30 0.46 -10.20
CA PHE A 107 3.07 1.60 -10.69
C PHE A 107 4.28 1.20 -11.54
N LYS A 108 4.64 2.06 -12.49
CA LYS A 108 5.79 1.88 -13.38
C LYS A 108 7.11 1.70 -12.63
N ASN A 109 7.26 2.40 -11.50
CA ASN A 109 8.46 2.32 -10.68
C ASN A 109 8.61 1.01 -9.90
N ASN A 110 7.59 0.17 -9.85
CA ASN A 110 7.75 -1.21 -9.39
C ASN A 110 8.70 -1.99 -10.31
N LEU A 111 8.64 -1.77 -11.63
CA LEU A 111 9.58 -2.35 -12.58
C LEU A 111 10.92 -1.61 -12.56
N SER A 112 10.91 -0.28 -12.71
CA SER A 112 12.13 0.47 -12.99
C SER A 112 13.04 0.65 -11.79
N VAL A 113 12.49 0.62 -10.56
CA VAL A 113 13.23 0.89 -9.32
C VAL A 113 13.16 -0.26 -8.32
N ALA A 114 11.97 -0.76 -7.99
CA ALA A 114 11.84 -1.81 -6.97
C ALA A 114 12.35 -3.16 -7.45
N PHE A 115 12.01 -3.57 -8.67
CA PHE A 115 12.37 -4.88 -9.21
C PHE A 115 13.88 -5.13 -9.29
N PRO A 116 14.74 -4.21 -9.76
CA PRO A 116 16.19 -4.39 -9.71
C PRO A 116 16.73 -4.62 -8.28
N VAL A 117 16.14 -3.98 -7.27
CA VAL A 117 16.50 -4.20 -5.88
C VAL A 117 16.09 -5.61 -5.44
N LEU A 118 14.84 -6.01 -5.70
CA LEU A 118 14.35 -7.36 -5.39
C LEU A 118 15.21 -8.44 -6.04
N GLN A 119 15.60 -8.25 -7.31
CA GLN A 119 16.51 -9.17 -8.01
C GLN A 119 17.88 -9.25 -7.34
N ALA A 120 18.46 -8.11 -6.97
CA ALA A 120 19.77 -8.07 -6.31
C ALA A 120 19.79 -8.80 -4.96
N PHE A 121 18.66 -8.83 -4.24
CA PHE A 121 18.52 -9.54 -2.98
C PHE A 121 17.94 -10.97 -3.14
N GLY A 122 17.45 -11.33 -4.32
CA GLY A 122 16.78 -12.62 -4.57
C GLY A 122 15.47 -12.77 -3.80
N LEU A 123 14.74 -11.67 -3.57
CA LEU A 123 13.53 -11.66 -2.77
C LEU A 123 12.28 -11.67 -3.65
N PRO A 124 11.39 -12.67 -3.49
CA PRO A 124 10.13 -12.71 -4.22
C PRO A 124 9.16 -11.64 -3.70
N ALA A 125 8.27 -11.17 -4.59
CA ALA A 125 7.21 -10.23 -4.24
C ALA A 125 5.94 -10.48 -5.06
N THR A 126 4.81 -9.98 -4.57
CA THR A 126 3.52 -9.99 -5.27
C THR A 126 3.08 -8.55 -5.54
N ILE A 127 2.64 -8.26 -6.76
CA ILE A 127 2.12 -6.95 -7.14
C ILE A 127 0.63 -7.09 -7.48
N PHE A 128 -0.21 -6.33 -6.79
CA PHE A 128 -1.66 -6.29 -7.02
C PHE A 128 -1.98 -5.19 -8.02
N LEU A 129 -2.58 -5.58 -9.15
CA LEU A 129 -2.82 -4.69 -10.27
C LEU A 129 -4.24 -4.15 -10.30
N THR A 130 -4.38 -2.84 -10.40
CA THR A 130 -5.61 -2.18 -10.84
C THR A 130 -5.69 -2.34 -12.35
N THR A 131 -6.46 -3.32 -12.82
CA THR A 131 -6.26 -3.88 -14.17
C THR A 131 -6.62 -2.93 -15.31
N ASP A 132 -7.52 -1.98 -15.10
CA ASP A 132 -7.88 -0.99 -16.13
C ASP A 132 -6.96 0.23 -16.10
N PHE A 133 -6.14 0.36 -15.07
CA PHE A 133 -5.05 1.32 -14.99
C PHE A 133 -3.83 0.86 -15.81
N ILE A 134 -3.52 -0.47 -15.79
CA ILE A 134 -2.37 -1.03 -16.48
C ILE A 134 -2.45 -0.79 -18.00
N GLY A 135 -1.36 -0.25 -18.54
CA GLY A 135 -1.22 0.07 -19.96
C GLY A 135 -1.81 1.41 -20.39
N THR A 136 -2.35 2.19 -19.46
CA THR A 136 -2.82 3.56 -19.73
C THR A 136 -1.68 4.59 -19.61
N ARG A 137 -2.01 5.86 -19.80
CA ARG A 137 -1.17 7.02 -19.46
C ARG A 137 -1.84 7.88 -18.38
N ASP A 138 -2.64 7.24 -17.54
CA ASP A 138 -3.35 7.92 -16.48
C ASP A 138 -2.57 7.89 -15.16
N ILE A 139 -3.08 8.64 -14.20
CA ILE A 139 -2.65 8.68 -12.80
C ILE A 139 -3.88 8.34 -11.97
N LEU A 140 -3.74 7.53 -10.95
CA LEU A 140 -4.84 7.17 -10.08
C LEU A 140 -5.41 8.42 -9.39
N TRP A 141 -6.72 8.46 -9.20
CA TRP A 141 -7.43 9.67 -8.81
C TRP A 141 -6.93 10.31 -7.52
N PHE A 142 -6.49 9.53 -6.56
CA PHE A 142 -5.95 10.02 -5.28
C PHE A 142 -4.55 10.62 -5.44
N ASP A 143 -3.71 10.05 -6.28
CA ASP A 143 -2.42 10.63 -6.63
C ASP A 143 -2.61 11.90 -7.50
N GLU A 144 -3.54 11.87 -8.45
CA GLU A 144 -3.87 13.05 -9.24
C GLU A 144 -4.39 14.20 -8.36
N LEU A 145 -5.22 13.91 -7.36
CA LEU A 145 -5.65 14.91 -6.38
C LEU A 145 -4.45 15.52 -5.64
N LEU A 146 -3.51 14.69 -5.19
CA LEU A 146 -2.29 15.17 -4.55
C LEU A 146 -1.49 16.07 -5.49
N LEU A 147 -1.25 15.63 -6.71
CA LEU A 147 -0.47 16.39 -7.70
C LEU A 147 -1.14 17.72 -8.09
N LEU A 148 -2.47 17.75 -8.21
CA LEU A 148 -3.22 18.98 -8.45
C LEU A 148 -3.08 19.97 -7.28
N ILE A 149 -3.12 19.48 -6.04
CA ILE A 149 -2.92 20.32 -4.85
C ILE A 149 -1.49 20.86 -4.80
N LEU A 150 -0.49 20.00 -5.01
CA LEU A 150 0.92 20.40 -5.02
C LEU A 150 1.22 21.42 -6.12
N GLU A 151 0.74 21.17 -7.33
CA GLU A 151 0.96 22.06 -8.48
C GLU A 151 0.18 23.38 -8.32
N GLY A 152 -1.02 23.35 -7.77
CA GLY A 152 -1.79 24.53 -7.42
C GLY A 152 -1.06 25.41 -6.41
N ALA A 153 -0.52 24.82 -5.36
CA ALA A 153 0.27 25.51 -4.37
C ALA A 153 1.56 26.13 -4.97
N ARG A 154 2.27 25.38 -5.81
CA ARG A 154 3.47 25.86 -6.52
C ARG A 154 3.19 27.07 -7.42
N ARG A 155 2.02 27.10 -8.05
CA ARG A 155 1.58 28.19 -8.94
C ARG A 155 0.88 29.34 -8.21
N GLY A 156 0.65 29.23 -6.90
CA GLY A 156 -0.12 30.21 -6.14
C GLY A 156 -1.61 30.26 -6.49
N VAL A 157 -2.17 29.17 -7.03
CA VAL A 157 -3.59 29.07 -7.35
C VAL A 157 -4.38 28.76 -6.09
N ALA A 158 -5.35 29.58 -5.73
CA ALA A 158 -6.27 29.32 -4.64
C ALA A 158 -7.26 28.20 -5.02
N LEU A 159 -7.10 27.03 -4.41
CA LEU A 159 -8.01 25.91 -4.62
C LEU A 159 -9.04 25.83 -3.48
N LYS A 160 -10.31 25.66 -3.84
CA LYS A 160 -11.38 25.35 -2.87
C LYS A 160 -11.36 23.83 -2.61
N LEU A 161 -10.64 23.40 -1.58
CA LEU A 161 -10.61 22.02 -1.17
C LEU A 161 -11.85 21.68 -0.34
N ARG A 162 -12.18 20.37 -0.29
CA ARG A 162 -13.27 19.81 0.54
C ARG A 162 -12.72 19.32 1.87
N GLY A 163 -13.50 19.41 2.94
CA GLY A 163 -13.21 18.83 4.24
C GLY A 163 -12.97 19.87 5.36
N PRO A 164 -12.94 19.41 6.61
CA PRO A 164 -12.67 20.25 7.78
C PRO A 164 -11.27 20.89 7.69
N GLY A 165 -11.17 22.19 7.88
CA GLY A 165 -9.88 22.90 7.81
C GLY A 165 -9.38 23.22 6.39
N ALA A 166 -10.16 22.94 5.35
CA ALA A 166 -9.89 23.35 3.98
C ALA A 166 -10.00 24.90 3.87
N SER A 167 -9.01 25.63 4.36
CA SER A 167 -8.94 27.09 4.22
C SER A 167 -8.21 27.45 2.93
N GLU A 168 -8.58 28.59 2.33
CA GLU A 168 -8.08 29.10 1.06
C GLU A 168 -6.57 29.44 1.03
N SER A 169 -5.83 29.20 2.10
CA SER A 169 -4.41 29.55 2.18
C SER A 169 -3.51 28.34 2.39
N TYR A 170 -2.89 27.90 1.30
CA TYR A 170 -1.82 26.91 1.37
C TYR A 170 -0.56 27.52 2.01
N ARG A 171 -0.34 27.21 3.27
CA ARG A 171 1.01 27.36 3.85
C ARG A 171 1.78 26.07 3.57
N ALA A 172 3.02 26.17 3.13
CA ALA A 172 3.87 25.04 2.71
C ALA A 172 4.01 23.91 3.75
N GLY A 173 3.61 24.10 5.01
CA GLY A 173 3.60 23.06 6.05
C GLY A 173 2.27 22.35 6.26
N ALA A 174 1.19 22.78 5.59
CA ALA A 174 -0.17 22.24 5.77
C ALA A 174 -0.70 21.51 4.50
N LEU A 175 0.11 21.37 3.45
CA LEU A 175 -0.34 20.77 2.19
C LEU A 175 -0.74 19.31 2.35
N TRP A 176 0.02 18.56 3.13
CA TRP A 176 -0.26 17.15 3.38
C TRP A 176 -1.55 16.96 4.19
N GLU A 177 -1.74 17.76 5.25
CA GLU A 177 -2.98 17.75 6.04
C GLU A 177 -4.19 18.16 5.20
N ALA A 178 -4.03 19.20 4.36
CA ALA A 178 -5.08 19.64 3.44
C ALA A 178 -5.43 18.53 2.43
N TYR A 179 -4.43 17.84 1.88
CA TYR A 179 -4.63 16.69 1.00
C TYR A 179 -5.39 15.57 1.72
N LEU A 180 -4.94 15.13 2.90
CA LEU A 180 -5.60 14.05 3.64
C LEU A 180 -7.04 14.39 4.01
N SER A 181 -7.29 15.61 4.48
CA SER A 181 -8.64 16.09 4.79
C SER A 181 -9.54 16.10 3.55
N CYS A 182 -9.01 16.57 2.43
CA CYS A 182 -9.70 16.59 1.15
C CYS A 182 -9.95 15.17 0.62
N LEU A 183 -8.96 14.29 0.70
CA LEU A 183 -9.05 12.90 0.29
C LEU A 183 -10.20 12.16 1.01
N GLU A 184 -10.28 12.29 2.34
CA GLU A 184 -11.35 11.68 3.13
C GLU A 184 -12.73 12.28 2.84
N ALA A 185 -12.81 13.57 2.55
CA ALA A 185 -14.07 14.21 2.17
C ALA A 185 -14.54 13.75 0.77
N VAL A 186 -13.60 13.60 -0.16
CA VAL A 186 -13.87 13.17 -1.54
C VAL A 186 -14.23 11.68 -1.60
N LYS A 187 -13.63 10.84 -0.75
CA LYS A 187 -14.03 9.43 -0.60
C LYS A 187 -15.49 9.30 -0.18
N ARG A 188 -15.96 10.11 0.80
CA ARG A 188 -17.35 10.06 1.28
C ARG A 188 -18.38 10.49 0.26
N GLY A 189 -18.02 11.30 -0.73
CA GLY A 189 -18.91 11.77 -1.79
C GLY A 189 -19.19 10.74 -2.89
N GLY A 190 -18.50 9.59 -2.89
CA GLY A 190 -18.65 8.58 -3.93
C GLY A 190 -17.98 8.93 -5.27
N ALA A 191 -18.10 8.02 -6.25
CA ALA A 191 -17.36 8.12 -7.52
C ALA A 191 -17.76 9.32 -8.38
N ASP A 192 -19.06 9.62 -8.47
CA ASP A 192 -19.59 10.71 -9.33
C ASP A 192 -19.17 12.09 -8.81
N GLU A 193 -19.36 12.35 -7.50
CA GLU A 193 -18.92 13.60 -6.89
C GLU A 193 -17.40 13.78 -6.95
N ARG A 194 -16.66 12.70 -6.78
CA ARG A 194 -15.20 12.67 -6.94
C ARG A 194 -14.78 13.07 -8.34
N GLY A 195 -15.44 12.51 -9.37
CA GLY A 195 -15.19 12.84 -10.77
C GLY A 195 -15.41 14.31 -11.09
N LEU A 196 -16.53 14.87 -10.62
CA LEU A 196 -16.86 16.29 -10.79
C LEU A 196 -15.83 17.19 -10.10
N PHE A 197 -15.47 16.86 -8.87
CA PHE A 197 -14.49 17.64 -8.10
C PHE A 197 -13.10 17.65 -8.76
N LEU A 198 -12.59 16.51 -9.19
CA LEU A 198 -11.33 16.44 -9.93
C LEU A 198 -11.39 17.20 -11.25
N HIS A 199 -12.54 17.16 -11.95
CA HIS A 199 -12.73 17.93 -13.18
C HIS A 199 -12.61 19.46 -12.91
N GLU A 200 -13.20 19.95 -11.83
CA GLU A 200 -13.05 21.37 -11.43
C GLU A 200 -11.59 21.73 -11.14
N LEU A 201 -10.87 20.88 -10.40
CA LEU A 201 -9.46 21.13 -10.08
C LEU A 201 -8.58 21.13 -11.35
N ARG A 202 -8.80 20.20 -12.30
CA ARG A 202 -8.08 20.15 -13.59
C ARG A 202 -8.25 21.43 -14.42
N ARG A 203 -9.43 22.06 -14.33
CA ARG A 203 -9.67 23.35 -15.02
C ARG A 203 -8.88 24.50 -14.41
N LEU A 204 -8.60 24.46 -13.12
CA LEU A 204 -7.87 25.50 -12.41
C LEU A 204 -6.35 25.30 -12.47
N VAL A 205 -5.93 24.02 -12.44
CA VAL A 205 -4.51 23.62 -12.42
C VAL A 205 -4.24 22.64 -13.56
N PRO A 206 -3.70 23.10 -14.68
CA PRO A 206 -3.26 22.20 -15.74
C PRO A 206 -2.09 21.34 -15.23
N LEU A 207 -2.31 20.02 -15.18
CA LEU A 207 -1.31 19.05 -14.78
C LEU A 207 -0.59 18.48 -16.01
N GLU A 208 0.73 18.66 -16.08
CA GLU A 208 1.57 18.02 -17.09
C GLU A 208 1.83 16.57 -16.67
N LYS A 209 0.87 15.66 -16.98
CA LYS A 209 0.90 14.26 -16.55
C LYS A 209 2.22 13.56 -16.89
N GLU A 210 2.79 13.84 -18.07
CA GLU A 210 4.02 13.23 -18.56
C GLU A 210 5.18 13.32 -17.58
N ARG A 211 5.28 14.42 -16.86
CA ARG A 211 6.29 14.66 -15.84
C ARG A 211 6.20 13.65 -14.67
N TRP A 212 5.00 13.15 -14.39
CA TRP A 212 4.69 12.34 -13.21
C TRP A 212 4.52 10.85 -13.51
N LEU A 213 4.47 10.47 -14.82
CA LEU A 213 4.20 9.07 -15.19
C LEU A 213 5.30 8.10 -14.76
N ALA A 214 6.52 8.56 -14.54
CA ALA A 214 7.60 7.69 -14.05
C ALA A 214 7.31 7.14 -12.63
N ASP A 215 6.71 7.97 -11.77
CA ASP A 215 6.46 7.65 -10.37
C ASP A 215 5.00 7.26 -10.10
N PHE A 216 4.04 7.88 -10.82
CA PHE A 216 2.60 7.70 -10.58
C PHE A 216 1.85 7.07 -11.75
N GLY A 217 2.52 6.78 -12.86
CA GLY A 217 1.93 6.08 -13.99
C GLY A 217 2.00 4.57 -13.84
N PRO A 218 1.18 3.81 -14.59
CA PRO A 218 1.15 2.35 -14.52
C PRO A 218 2.27 1.68 -15.32
N MET A 219 2.51 0.43 -15.00
CA MET A 219 3.20 -0.50 -15.91
C MET A 219 2.37 -0.74 -17.17
N SER A 220 3.03 -1.15 -18.25
CA SER A 220 2.37 -1.76 -19.39
C SER A 220 2.17 -3.27 -19.16
N TRP A 221 1.24 -3.90 -19.90
CA TRP A 221 1.10 -5.36 -19.88
C TRP A 221 2.37 -6.10 -20.32
N GLN A 222 3.20 -5.48 -21.17
CA GLN A 222 4.51 -6.00 -21.52
C GLN A 222 5.46 -6.02 -20.31
N ASP A 223 5.44 -4.98 -19.49
CA ASP A 223 6.21 -4.88 -18.25
C ASP A 223 5.80 -5.97 -17.26
N VAL A 224 4.49 -6.15 -17.08
CA VAL A 224 3.90 -7.19 -16.20
C VAL A 224 4.37 -8.58 -16.64
N ARG A 225 4.23 -8.93 -17.92
CA ARG A 225 4.71 -10.22 -18.46
C ARG A 225 6.23 -10.38 -18.37
N HIS A 226 7.00 -9.29 -18.48
CA HIS A 226 8.44 -9.32 -18.30
C HIS A 226 8.83 -9.69 -16.86
N MET A 227 8.21 -9.05 -15.87
CA MET A 227 8.48 -9.31 -14.45
C MET A 227 8.02 -10.72 -14.04
N GLU A 228 6.86 -11.18 -14.52
CA GLU A 228 6.34 -12.51 -14.23
C GLU A 228 7.27 -13.63 -14.74
N ARG A 229 7.81 -13.50 -15.97
CA ARG A 229 8.78 -14.46 -16.52
C ARG A 229 10.09 -14.55 -15.73
N SER A 230 10.40 -13.59 -14.86
CA SER A 230 11.57 -13.70 -13.97
C SER A 230 11.44 -14.81 -12.94
N GLY A 231 10.22 -15.27 -12.65
CA GLY A 231 9.90 -16.22 -11.58
C GLY A 231 10.04 -15.61 -10.17
N LEU A 232 10.40 -14.33 -10.07
CA LEU A 232 10.57 -13.63 -8.79
C LEU A 232 9.30 -12.87 -8.39
N ILE A 233 8.54 -12.38 -9.38
CA ILE A 233 7.35 -11.56 -9.15
C ILE A 233 6.11 -12.34 -9.56
N SER A 234 5.14 -12.41 -8.67
CA SER A 234 3.78 -12.85 -8.96
C SER A 234 2.81 -11.67 -8.98
N PHE A 235 1.67 -11.86 -9.62
CA PHE A 235 0.66 -10.81 -9.75
C PHE A 235 -0.68 -11.26 -9.19
N GLY A 236 -1.37 -10.33 -8.52
CA GLY A 236 -2.73 -10.45 -8.04
C GLY A 236 -3.61 -9.30 -8.54
N VAL A 237 -4.86 -9.28 -8.13
CA VAL A 237 -5.86 -8.30 -8.56
C VAL A 237 -6.10 -7.24 -7.48
N HIS A 238 -6.21 -5.98 -7.89
CA HIS A 238 -6.56 -4.83 -7.05
C HIS A 238 -7.77 -4.08 -7.62
N THR A 239 -8.85 -4.81 -7.91
CA THR A 239 -10.04 -4.39 -8.67
C THR A 239 -9.74 -4.02 -10.14
N ALA A 240 -10.78 -3.64 -10.90
CA ALA A 240 -10.62 -3.10 -12.23
C ALA A 240 -10.13 -1.64 -12.17
N THR A 241 -10.78 -0.81 -11.36
CA THR A 241 -10.67 0.66 -11.38
C THR A 241 -10.28 1.29 -10.05
N HIS A 242 -9.79 0.49 -9.08
CA HIS A 242 -9.43 0.92 -7.73
C HIS A 242 -10.63 1.50 -6.94
N ARG A 243 -11.83 0.93 -7.11
CA ARG A 243 -13.01 1.32 -6.34
C ARG A 243 -13.05 0.63 -4.98
N ILE A 244 -13.51 1.36 -3.97
CA ILE A 244 -13.79 0.83 -2.64
C ILE A 244 -15.02 -0.07 -2.73
N LEU A 245 -14.95 -1.30 -2.21
CA LEU A 245 -16.00 -2.29 -2.44
C LEU A 245 -17.34 -1.90 -1.82
N THR A 246 -17.34 -1.21 -0.67
CA THR A 246 -18.58 -0.72 -0.04
C THR A 246 -19.28 0.40 -0.82
N GLU A 247 -18.62 1.01 -1.82
CA GLU A 247 -19.24 1.98 -2.74
C GLU A 247 -19.90 1.30 -3.94
N LEU A 248 -19.70 -0.02 -4.12
CA LEU A 248 -20.22 -0.77 -5.26
C LEU A 248 -21.64 -1.26 -5.01
N LYS A 249 -22.44 -1.25 -6.06
CA LYS A 249 -23.71 -1.98 -6.09
C LYS A 249 -23.44 -3.45 -6.42
N SER A 250 -24.35 -4.34 -6.05
CA SER A 250 -24.16 -5.78 -6.27
C SER A 250 -23.93 -6.15 -7.74
N GLU A 251 -24.55 -5.43 -8.68
CA GLU A 251 -24.37 -5.62 -10.12
C GLU A 251 -22.98 -5.21 -10.63
N GLU A 252 -22.25 -4.35 -9.90
CA GLU A 252 -20.92 -3.88 -10.27
C GLU A 252 -19.80 -4.79 -9.74
N LEU A 253 -20.11 -5.69 -8.80
CA LEU A 253 -19.10 -6.56 -8.17
C LEU A 253 -18.39 -7.47 -9.19
N ALA A 254 -19.11 -7.98 -10.17
CA ALA A 254 -18.51 -8.84 -11.18
C ALA A 254 -17.49 -8.09 -12.04
N ASP A 255 -17.77 -6.85 -12.40
CA ASP A 255 -16.90 -6.02 -13.23
C ASP A 255 -15.62 -5.62 -12.47
N GLU A 256 -15.73 -5.38 -11.17
CA GLU A 256 -14.59 -4.98 -10.34
C GLU A 256 -13.78 -6.15 -9.75
N LEU A 257 -14.35 -7.36 -9.64
CA LEU A 257 -13.70 -8.48 -8.96
C LEU A 257 -13.48 -9.69 -9.86
N ALA A 258 -14.47 -10.07 -10.68
CA ALA A 258 -14.38 -11.28 -11.51
C ALA A 258 -13.73 -11.00 -12.87
N GLU A 259 -14.10 -9.93 -13.57
CA GLU A 259 -13.52 -9.58 -14.88
C GLU A 259 -12.02 -9.24 -14.81
N PRO A 260 -11.53 -8.48 -13.80
CA PRO A 260 -10.08 -8.25 -13.62
C PRO A 260 -9.30 -9.56 -13.47
N ARG A 261 -9.85 -10.54 -12.74
CA ARG A 261 -9.22 -11.85 -12.59
C ARG A 261 -9.07 -12.57 -13.95
N LYS A 262 -10.13 -12.56 -14.76
CA LYS A 262 -10.12 -13.13 -16.11
C LYS A 262 -9.17 -12.37 -17.04
N LYS A 263 -9.11 -11.03 -16.93
CA LYS A 263 -8.19 -10.19 -17.71
C LYS A 263 -6.75 -10.54 -17.36
N LEU A 264 -6.42 -10.61 -16.08
CA LEU A 264 -5.08 -10.96 -15.61
C LEU A 264 -4.70 -12.41 -16.01
N ALA A 265 -5.65 -13.35 -15.91
CA ALA A 265 -5.43 -14.73 -16.34
C ALA A 265 -5.08 -14.82 -17.84
N ARG A 266 -5.76 -14.04 -18.70
CA ARG A 266 -5.44 -13.99 -20.13
C ARG A 266 -4.07 -13.40 -20.42
N GLU A 267 -3.70 -12.32 -19.68
CA GLU A 267 -2.42 -11.62 -19.88
C GLU A 267 -1.21 -12.44 -19.41
N LEU A 268 -1.38 -13.28 -18.39
CA LEU A 268 -0.32 -14.09 -17.81
C LEU A 268 -0.38 -15.56 -18.19
N GLU A 269 -1.41 -15.99 -18.92
CA GLU A 269 -1.68 -17.42 -19.25
C GLU A 269 -1.72 -18.29 -17.98
N ARG A 270 -2.13 -17.71 -16.85
CA ARG A 270 -2.16 -18.34 -15.52
C ARG A 270 -3.26 -17.74 -14.65
N GLU A 271 -3.97 -18.60 -13.90
CA GLU A 271 -5.01 -18.16 -12.98
C GLU A 271 -4.43 -17.40 -11.77
N PRO A 272 -4.83 -16.15 -11.54
CA PRO A 272 -4.48 -15.45 -10.30
C PRO A 272 -5.34 -15.96 -9.14
N HIS A 273 -4.71 -16.15 -7.97
CA HIS A 273 -5.35 -16.69 -6.77
C HIS A 273 -5.47 -15.67 -5.65
N SER A 274 -5.03 -14.44 -5.87
CA SER A 274 -4.94 -13.42 -4.84
C SER A 274 -5.57 -12.11 -5.26
N PHE A 275 -6.15 -11.45 -4.26
CA PHE A 275 -6.81 -10.16 -4.37
C PHE A 275 -6.29 -9.22 -3.29
N CYS A 276 -6.32 -7.91 -3.51
CA CYS A 276 -6.07 -6.90 -2.52
C CYS A 276 -7.23 -5.90 -2.51
N PHE A 277 -7.75 -5.59 -1.33
CA PHE A 277 -8.85 -4.64 -1.18
C PHE A 277 -8.34 -3.20 -1.29
N PRO A 278 -8.86 -2.37 -2.22
CA PRO A 278 -8.60 -0.93 -2.22
C PRO A 278 -8.98 -0.30 -0.87
N ASN A 279 -8.11 0.53 -0.29
CA ASN A 279 -8.14 1.02 1.09
C ASN A 279 -8.11 -0.08 2.16
N GLY A 280 -8.90 -1.13 2.02
CA GLY A 280 -8.79 -2.43 2.67
C GLY A 280 -9.05 -2.49 4.16
N ARG A 281 -9.81 -1.55 4.76
CA ARG A 281 -10.20 -1.59 6.18
C ARG A 281 -11.40 -2.53 6.38
N PRO A 282 -11.28 -3.63 7.16
CA PRO A 282 -12.38 -4.55 7.40
C PRO A 282 -13.59 -3.84 8.02
N GLY A 283 -14.80 -4.14 7.53
CA GLY A 283 -16.06 -3.56 8.00
C GLY A 283 -16.30 -2.10 7.59
N VAL A 284 -15.33 -1.45 6.92
CA VAL A 284 -15.43 -0.08 6.42
C VAL A 284 -15.37 -0.05 4.90
N ASP A 285 -14.32 -0.60 4.31
CA ASP A 285 -14.07 -0.56 2.87
C ASP A 285 -14.51 -1.87 2.18
N PHE A 286 -14.66 -2.94 2.94
CA PHE A 286 -15.23 -4.22 2.49
C PHE A 286 -15.93 -4.97 3.64
N SER A 287 -16.79 -5.92 3.28
CA SER A 287 -17.57 -6.74 4.22
C SER A 287 -17.33 -8.25 4.00
N THR A 288 -17.90 -9.07 4.86
CA THR A 288 -17.91 -10.54 4.71
C THR A 288 -18.59 -10.98 3.40
N GLU A 289 -19.62 -10.27 2.93
CA GLU A 289 -20.28 -10.58 1.66
C GLU A 289 -19.30 -10.43 0.48
N HIS A 290 -18.44 -9.41 0.50
CA HIS A 290 -17.38 -9.24 -0.49
C HIS A 290 -16.35 -10.36 -0.45
N GLN A 291 -15.98 -10.84 0.76
CA GLN A 291 -15.09 -11.99 0.91
C GLN A 291 -15.73 -13.29 0.36
N GLU A 292 -17.03 -13.49 0.58
CA GLU A 292 -17.77 -14.63 0.01
C GLU A 292 -17.84 -14.56 -1.51
N PHE A 293 -18.05 -13.36 -2.06
CA PHE A 293 -18.02 -13.16 -3.50
C PHE A 293 -16.64 -13.48 -4.10
N LEU A 294 -15.57 -13.03 -3.48
CA LEU A 294 -14.19 -13.37 -3.89
C LEU A 294 -13.94 -14.87 -3.84
N ARG A 295 -14.43 -15.55 -2.79
CA ARG A 295 -14.33 -17.01 -2.69
C ARG A 295 -15.06 -17.70 -3.85
N GLY A 296 -16.27 -17.22 -4.19
CA GLY A 296 -17.05 -17.68 -5.35
C GLY A 296 -16.33 -17.44 -6.69
N CYS A 297 -15.52 -16.39 -6.80
CA CYS A 297 -14.69 -16.10 -7.97
C CYS A 297 -13.42 -16.97 -8.04
N GLY A 298 -13.08 -17.76 -7.01
CA GLY A 298 -11.90 -18.62 -6.98
C GLY A 298 -10.63 -17.93 -6.46
N TYR A 299 -10.75 -16.85 -5.69
CA TYR A 299 -9.64 -16.31 -4.95
C TYR A 299 -9.40 -17.12 -3.67
N HIS A 300 -8.14 -17.40 -3.36
CA HIS A 300 -7.71 -18.13 -2.17
C HIS A 300 -7.21 -17.18 -1.08
N PHE A 301 -6.65 -16.04 -1.48
CA PHE A 301 -6.11 -15.02 -0.59
C PHE A 301 -6.67 -13.65 -0.93
N ALA A 302 -7.03 -12.88 0.11
CA ALA A 302 -7.32 -11.46 -0.03
C ALA A 302 -6.64 -10.67 1.08
N PHE A 303 -6.06 -9.52 0.74
CA PHE A 303 -5.21 -8.73 1.60
C PHE A 303 -5.90 -7.45 2.03
N SER A 304 -5.90 -7.19 3.35
CA SER A 304 -6.45 -5.99 3.98
C SER A 304 -5.35 -4.99 4.33
N THR A 305 -5.73 -3.84 4.88
CA THR A 305 -4.80 -2.84 5.43
C THR A 305 -4.82 -2.80 6.96
N GLU A 306 -5.26 -3.87 7.59
CA GLU A 306 -5.19 -4.01 9.04
C GLU A 306 -3.73 -4.14 9.48
N ASP A 307 -3.21 -3.15 10.24
CA ASP A 307 -1.78 -3.00 10.56
C ASP A 307 -1.34 -3.95 11.69
N ARG A 308 -1.21 -5.25 11.38
CA ARG A 308 -0.74 -6.29 12.31
C ARG A 308 -0.14 -7.50 11.60
N LEU A 309 0.58 -8.34 12.34
CA LEU A 309 1.03 -9.65 11.86
C LEU A 309 -0.17 -10.60 11.68
N PHE A 310 -0.12 -11.41 10.65
CA PHE A 310 -1.20 -12.36 10.33
C PHE A 310 -1.00 -13.71 11.02
N ASP A 311 -2.05 -14.22 11.67
CA ASP A 311 -2.08 -15.58 12.17
C ASP A 311 -2.42 -16.56 11.05
N TRP A 312 -1.40 -17.24 10.54
CA TRP A 312 -1.57 -18.19 9.43
C TRP A 312 -2.46 -19.37 9.79
N GLN A 313 -2.52 -19.81 11.05
CA GLN A 313 -3.29 -20.99 11.45
C GLN A 313 -4.76 -20.67 11.72
N GLY A 314 -5.05 -19.56 12.36
CA GLY A 314 -6.40 -19.18 12.81
C GLY A 314 -7.06 -18.07 12.01
N GLY A 315 -6.30 -17.31 11.21
CA GLY A 315 -6.82 -16.14 10.47
C GLY A 315 -7.59 -16.50 9.20
N ASP A 316 -8.55 -15.65 8.85
CA ASP A 316 -9.24 -15.75 7.55
C ASP A 316 -8.32 -15.28 6.42
N ARG A 317 -8.07 -16.17 5.47
CA ARG A 317 -7.20 -15.90 4.31
C ARG A 317 -7.80 -14.94 3.28
N LEU A 318 -9.08 -14.62 3.39
CA LEU A 318 -9.70 -13.56 2.61
C LEU A 318 -9.72 -12.21 3.34
N GLY A 319 -8.89 -12.06 4.41
CA GLY A 319 -8.69 -10.84 5.18
C GLY A 319 -7.28 -10.75 5.76
N ILE A 320 -6.25 -11.15 5.00
CA ILE A 320 -4.85 -11.17 5.46
C ILE A 320 -4.39 -9.75 5.79
N SER A 321 -4.00 -9.53 7.04
CA SER A 321 -3.48 -8.26 7.54
C SER A 321 -2.09 -7.94 6.99
N ARG A 322 -1.77 -6.65 6.84
CA ARG A 322 -0.50 -6.18 6.28
C ARG A 322 0.04 -4.99 7.04
N ILE A 323 1.35 -4.97 7.24
CA ILE A 323 2.06 -3.81 7.80
C ILE A 323 2.44 -2.86 6.66
N ALA A 324 1.92 -1.65 6.71
CA ALA A 324 2.21 -0.62 5.71
C ALA A 324 3.66 -0.12 5.80
N ALA A 325 4.33 0.05 4.67
CA ALA A 325 5.66 0.61 4.54
C ALA A 325 5.62 1.82 3.59
N GLY A 326 5.15 2.95 4.12
CA GLY A 326 5.03 4.21 3.40
C GLY A 326 6.13 5.21 3.76
N ASN A 327 6.19 6.32 3.03
CA ASN A 327 7.13 7.41 3.26
C ASN A 327 6.54 8.46 4.24
N ASP A 328 6.31 8.05 5.49
CA ASP A 328 5.72 8.85 6.56
C ASP A 328 6.54 8.81 7.87
N GLY A 329 7.81 8.41 7.77
CA GLY A 329 8.70 8.20 8.91
C GLY A 329 8.52 6.86 9.63
N THR A 330 7.44 6.11 9.37
CA THR A 330 7.25 4.77 9.98
C THR A 330 8.15 3.71 9.34
N SER A 331 8.69 4.01 8.16
CA SER A 331 9.65 3.18 7.42
C SER A 331 11.12 3.41 7.81
N GLU A 332 11.41 4.31 8.75
CA GLU A 332 12.76 4.43 9.31
C GLU A 332 13.25 3.12 9.94
N PRO A 333 14.55 2.81 9.88
CA PRO A 333 15.07 1.48 10.22
C PRO A 333 14.67 0.95 11.59
N HIS A 334 14.64 1.79 12.63
CA HIS A 334 14.30 1.34 14.00
C HIS A 334 12.80 1.14 14.19
N LEU A 335 11.98 2.03 13.66
CA LEU A 335 10.51 1.90 13.68
C LEU A 335 10.07 0.72 12.82
N PHE A 336 10.64 0.56 11.62
CA PHE A 336 10.39 -0.57 10.76
C PHE A 336 10.67 -1.91 11.45
N ARG A 337 11.81 -2.05 12.16
CA ARG A 337 12.14 -3.25 12.93
C ARG A 337 11.13 -3.57 14.03
N LEU A 338 10.66 -2.57 14.76
CA LEU A 338 9.66 -2.75 15.83
C LEU A 338 8.30 -3.12 15.26
N ARG A 339 7.85 -2.45 14.18
CA ARG A 339 6.57 -2.75 13.54
C ARG A 339 6.56 -4.17 12.99
N THR A 340 7.57 -4.53 12.21
CA THR A 340 7.68 -5.86 11.58
C THR A 340 7.85 -7.00 12.59
N SER A 341 8.32 -6.71 13.79
CA SER A 341 8.41 -7.72 14.86
C SER A 341 7.08 -8.03 15.56
N GLY A 342 6.03 -7.20 15.35
CA GLY A 342 4.75 -7.29 16.08
C GLY A 342 4.79 -6.68 17.48
N ALA A 343 5.81 -5.86 17.81
CA ALA A 343 5.84 -5.18 19.11
C ALA A 343 4.67 -4.21 19.30
N PHE A 344 4.17 -3.60 18.23
CA PHE A 344 3.00 -2.71 18.28
C PHE A 344 1.67 -3.46 18.39
N ASP A 345 1.55 -4.67 17.85
CA ASP A 345 0.37 -5.52 18.03
C ASP A 345 0.14 -5.82 19.51
N PHE A 346 1.22 -6.11 20.24
CA PHE A 346 1.18 -6.34 21.67
C PHE A 346 0.76 -5.09 22.46
N LEU A 347 1.23 -3.92 22.07
CA LEU A 347 0.82 -2.65 22.71
C LEU A 347 -0.66 -2.32 22.45
N ALA A 348 -1.16 -2.63 21.27
CA ALA A 348 -2.58 -2.47 20.93
C ALA A 348 -3.45 -3.41 21.81
N LEU A 349 -3.07 -4.68 21.91
CA LEU A 349 -3.75 -5.67 22.75
C LEU A 349 -3.77 -5.25 24.23
N LEU A 350 -2.66 -4.73 24.77
CA LEU A 350 -2.60 -4.24 26.15
C LEU A 350 -3.55 -3.06 26.38
N ARG A 351 -3.70 -2.15 25.41
CA ARG A 351 -4.66 -1.03 25.53
C ARG A 351 -6.10 -1.50 25.56
N GLU A 352 -6.45 -2.49 24.74
CA GLU A 352 -7.80 -3.09 24.75
C GLU A 352 -8.13 -3.84 26.06
N LEU A 353 -7.12 -4.43 26.70
CA LEU A 353 -7.31 -5.13 27.99
C LEU A 353 -7.43 -4.19 29.19
N ILE A 354 -7.00 -2.94 29.07
CA ILE A 354 -6.98 -1.92 30.14
C ILE A 354 -8.16 -0.93 29.97
N SER A 355 -8.76 -0.85 28.77
CA SER A 355 -9.94 -0.02 28.49
C SER A 355 -11.24 -0.72 28.83
#